data_735176711b5cb5f1cb31bade797ae93d
#
_entry.id   735176711b5cb5f1cb31bade797ae93d
#
_cell.length_a   1.000
_cell.length_b   1.000
_cell.length_c   1.000
_cell.angle_alpha   90.00
_cell.angle_beta   90.00
_cell.angle_gamma   90.00
#
_symmetry.space_group_name_H-M   'P 1'
#
loop_
_entity.id
_entity.type
_entity.pdbx_description
1 polymer ?
#
loop_
_entity_poly.entity_id
_entity_poly.type
_entity_poly.pdbx_seq_one_letter_code
_entity_poly.pdbx_strand_id
1 'polypeptide(L)'
;MKARAFLTTALAALVMGLAPAALAQGTEISSDQLLMLYFTDSGRSFGYQVMLARIQVDTVKANLARDEQVLRQNMDLYARNAIPLIELEIAQLKDAWNRKQLIVAEKSLDYISAQYEAMSKMARHFAGESVSVEDLYAVYLRGWEAGCDKGPDEVVAHKAWAAFAEKALERARQLNERGSVPDSEVLAREADLTIARSNYQNREAGLDRCRKVLFPTLDDVMALPR
;
A
#
# COMPACT_ATOMS: atom_id res chain seq x y z
N MET A 1 9.42 -32.70 34.42
CA MET A 1 8.85 -31.43 34.00
C MET A 1 8.72 -30.40 35.18
N LYS A 2 9.67 -30.32 36.11
CA LYS A 2 9.61 -29.38 37.26
C LYS A 2 10.79 -28.43 37.38
N ALA A 3 11.79 -28.49 36.49
CA ALA A 3 13.01 -27.67 36.56
C ALA A 3 12.94 -26.35 35.74
N ARG A 4 11.94 -26.13 34.85
CA ARG A 4 11.81 -24.91 34.03
C ARG A 4 11.05 -23.75 34.67
N ALA A 5 10.26 -24.03 35.74
CA ALA A 5 9.47 -23.01 36.43
C ALA A 5 10.31 -22.18 37.43
N PHE A 6 11.45 -22.67 37.90
CA PHE A 6 12.29 -21.97 38.88
C PHE A 6 13.25 -20.92 38.29
N LEU A 7 13.61 -21.04 36.99
CA LEU A 7 14.52 -20.06 36.37
C LEU A 7 13.80 -18.78 35.90
N THR A 8 12.52 -18.85 35.59
CA THR A 8 11.75 -17.67 35.15
C THR A 8 11.40 -16.72 36.29
N THR A 9 11.21 -17.24 37.53
CA THR A 9 10.91 -16.41 38.71
C THR A 9 12.15 -15.71 39.26
N ALA A 10 13.34 -16.29 39.13
CA ALA A 10 14.58 -15.68 39.60
C ALA A 10 15.04 -14.51 38.72
N LEU A 11 14.78 -14.59 37.37
CA LEU A 11 15.11 -13.49 36.43
C LEU A 11 14.18 -12.29 36.59
N ALA A 12 12.89 -12.51 36.88
CA ALA A 12 11.92 -11.44 37.14
C ALA A 12 12.22 -10.66 38.43
N ALA A 13 12.74 -11.34 39.47
CA ALA A 13 13.10 -10.69 40.73
C ALA A 13 14.40 -9.85 40.61
N LEU A 14 15.33 -10.24 39.71
CA LEU A 14 16.58 -9.48 39.50
C LEU A 14 16.33 -8.20 38.71
N VAL A 15 15.37 -8.18 37.78
CA VAL A 15 15.01 -6.99 37.01
C VAL A 15 14.20 -5.98 37.82
N MET A 16 13.39 -6.46 38.79
CA MET A 16 12.61 -5.56 39.66
C MET A 16 13.43 -4.98 40.84
N GLY A 17 14.56 -5.59 41.20
CA GLY A 17 15.39 -5.11 42.29
C GLY A 17 16.37 -3.98 41.95
N LEU A 18 16.63 -3.73 40.67
CA LEU A 18 17.53 -2.66 40.21
C LEU A 18 16.79 -1.43 39.63
N ALA A 19 15.47 -1.49 39.51
CA ALA A 19 14.68 -0.42 38.90
C ALA A 19 14.28 0.77 39.80
N PRO A 20 14.20 0.71 41.16
CA PRO A 20 13.62 1.82 41.90
C PRO A 20 14.56 2.99 42.20
N ALA A 21 15.87 2.84 42.05
CA ALA A 21 16.80 3.93 42.41
C ALA A 21 17.13 4.90 41.27
N ALA A 22 17.00 4.46 40.00
CA ALA A 22 17.31 5.30 38.84
C ALA A 22 16.08 6.05 38.30
N LEU A 23 14.87 5.61 38.65
CA LEU A 23 13.61 6.25 38.21
C LEU A 23 13.09 7.31 39.22
N ALA A 24 13.73 7.47 40.38
CA ALA A 24 13.29 8.41 41.42
C ALA A 24 13.84 9.83 41.26
N GLN A 25 14.73 10.08 40.30
CA GLN A 25 15.03 11.45 39.85
C GLN A 25 14.26 11.71 38.56
N GLY A 26 12.94 11.91 38.69
CA GLY A 26 12.05 12.18 37.57
C GLY A 26 12.43 13.51 36.91
N THR A 27 13.26 13.45 35.89
CA THR A 27 13.21 14.46 34.86
C THR A 27 11.88 14.24 34.13
N GLU A 28 10.90 15.09 34.39
CA GLU A 28 9.65 15.11 33.62
C GLU A 28 10.03 15.25 32.15
N ILE A 29 9.62 14.29 31.32
CA ILE A 29 9.84 14.36 29.89
C ILE A 29 8.97 15.51 29.36
N SER A 30 9.59 16.48 28.69
CA SER A 30 8.86 17.60 28.10
C SER A 30 7.96 17.12 26.93
N SER A 31 6.90 17.88 26.64
CA SER A 31 6.02 17.62 25.50
C SER A 31 6.81 17.51 24.19
N ASP A 32 7.81 18.37 23.98
CA ASP A 32 8.65 18.39 22.79
C ASP A 32 9.51 17.12 22.66
N GLN A 33 10.05 16.62 23.79
CA GLN A 33 10.79 15.36 23.80
C GLN A 33 9.88 14.18 23.43
N LEU A 34 8.65 14.14 23.94
CA LEU A 34 7.67 13.12 23.58
C LEU A 34 7.29 13.20 22.11
N LEU A 35 7.05 14.40 21.57
CA LEU A 35 6.74 14.61 20.16
C LEU A 35 7.92 14.23 19.26
N MET A 36 9.15 14.58 19.65
CA MET A 36 10.36 14.15 18.92
C MET A 36 10.44 12.62 18.83
N LEU A 37 10.24 11.91 19.94
CA LEU A 37 10.25 10.44 19.95
C LEU A 37 9.14 9.87 19.08
N TYR A 38 7.94 10.41 19.18
CA TYR A 38 6.79 9.98 18.36
C TYR A 38 7.05 10.14 16.86
N PHE A 39 7.54 11.31 16.43
CA PHE A 39 7.82 11.56 15.02
C PHE A 39 9.03 10.77 14.51
N THR A 40 10.02 10.51 15.36
CA THR A 40 11.15 9.64 15.02
C THR A 40 10.70 8.20 14.78
N ASP A 41 9.88 7.64 15.66
CA ASP A 41 9.37 6.28 15.51
C ASP A 41 8.40 6.16 14.31
N SER A 42 7.53 7.15 14.14
CA SER A 42 6.66 7.24 12.95
C SER A 42 7.48 7.34 11.67
N GLY A 43 8.53 8.17 11.63
CA GLY A 43 9.45 8.29 10.51
C GLY A 43 10.13 6.95 10.18
N ARG A 44 10.59 6.21 11.18
CA ARG A 44 11.16 4.86 10.99
C ARG A 44 10.14 3.91 10.35
N SER A 45 8.90 3.92 10.83
CA SER A 45 7.81 3.11 10.30
C SER A 45 7.52 3.46 8.84
N PHE A 46 7.40 4.75 8.50
CA PHE A 46 7.22 5.19 7.11
C PHE A 46 8.44 4.89 6.25
N GLY A 47 9.67 4.99 6.76
CA GLY A 47 10.88 4.60 6.04
C GLY A 47 10.86 3.13 5.61
N TYR A 48 10.40 2.24 6.50
CA TYR A 48 10.16 0.83 6.14
C TYR A 48 9.08 0.67 5.06
N GLN A 49 7.98 1.41 5.18
CA GLN A 49 6.91 1.37 4.17
C GLN A 49 7.38 1.90 2.80
N VAL A 50 8.25 2.92 2.75
CA VAL A 50 8.89 3.37 1.49
C VAL A 50 9.68 2.25 0.84
N MET A 51 10.45 1.49 1.63
CA MET A 51 11.19 0.33 1.12
C MET A 51 10.23 -0.73 0.53
N LEU A 52 9.16 -1.06 1.24
CA LEU A 52 8.15 -2.02 0.76
C LEU A 52 7.44 -1.51 -0.51
N ALA A 53 7.12 -0.22 -0.58
CA ALA A 53 6.51 0.38 -1.76
C ALA A 53 7.43 0.34 -2.99
N ARG A 54 8.75 0.53 -2.81
CA ARG A 54 9.74 0.35 -3.89
C ARG A 54 9.77 -1.09 -4.38
N ILE A 55 9.83 -2.05 -3.47
CA ILE A 55 9.77 -3.49 -3.82
C ILE A 55 8.48 -3.79 -4.59
N GLN A 56 7.35 -3.20 -4.20
CA GLN A 56 6.09 -3.36 -4.90
C GLN A 56 6.15 -2.81 -6.34
N VAL A 57 6.71 -1.62 -6.53
CA VAL A 57 6.92 -1.04 -7.88
C VAL A 57 7.77 -1.97 -8.73
N ASP A 58 8.91 -2.45 -8.21
CA ASP A 58 9.80 -3.34 -8.94
C ASP A 58 9.13 -4.68 -9.28
N THR A 59 8.35 -5.23 -8.34
CA THR A 59 7.57 -6.46 -8.54
C THR A 59 6.54 -6.28 -9.66
N VAL A 60 5.80 -5.16 -9.66
CA VAL A 60 4.80 -4.88 -10.70
C VAL A 60 5.48 -4.65 -12.06
N LYS A 61 6.64 -3.97 -12.12
CA LYS A 61 7.43 -3.81 -13.36
C LYS A 61 7.88 -5.17 -13.91
N ALA A 62 8.38 -6.06 -13.06
CA ALA A 62 8.78 -7.40 -13.49
C ALA A 62 7.60 -8.23 -14.01
N ASN A 63 6.44 -8.16 -13.33
CA ASN A 63 5.22 -8.83 -13.78
C ASN A 63 4.73 -8.26 -15.11
N LEU A 64 4.73 -6.94 -15.30
CA LEU A 64 4.33 -6.29 -16.54
C LEU A 64 5.23 -6.75 -17.71
N ALA A 65 6.55 -6.73 -17.53
CA ALA A 65 7.50 -7.18 -18.56
C ALA A 65 7.25 -8.64 -18.99
N ARG A 66 6.98 -9.53 -18.02
CA ARG A 66 6.62 -10.92 -18.30
C ARG A 66 5.31 -11.02 -19.08
N ASP A 67 4.28 -10.30 -18.65
CA ASP A 67 2.95 -10.40 -19.23
C ASP A 67 2.89 -9.73 -20.62
N GLU A 68 3.70 -8.70 -20.88
CA GLU A 68 3.93 -8.16 -22.23
C GLU A 68 4.57 -9.20 -23.17
N GLN A 69 5.49 -10.01 -22.65
CA GLN A 69 6.07 -11.11 -23.44
C GLN A 69 5.02 -12.17 -23.76
N VAL A 70 4.20 -12.56 -22.78
CA VAL A 70 3.09 -13.50 -22.97
C VAL A 70 2.08 -12.96 -23.98
N LEU A 71 1.74 -11.67 -23.90
CA LEU A 71 0.84 -11.03 -24.85
C LEU A 71 1.40 -11.10 -26.29
N ARG A 72 2.68 -10.77 -26.50
CA ARG A 72 3.32 -10.88 -27.82
C ARG A 72 3.28 -12.32 -28.36
N GLN A 73 3.56 -13.31 -27.51
CA GLN A 73 3.48 -14.73 -27.88
C GLN A 73 2.05 -15.13 -28.26
N ASN A 74 1.06 -14.71 -27.48
CA ASN A 74 -0.35 -15.02 -27.77
C ASN A 74 -0.84 -14.33 -29.05
N MET A 75 -0.39 -13.11 -29.35
CA MET A 75 -0.68 -12.44 -30.62
C MET A 75 -0.15 -13.24 -31.82
N ASP A 76 1.09 -13.74 -31.74
CA ASP A 76 1.70 -14.57 -32.79
C ASP A 76 1.01 -15.94 -32.95
N LEU A 77 0.67 -16.59 -31.82
CA LEU A 77 -0.07 -17.86 -31.85
C LEU A 77 -1.49 -17.70 -32.41
N TYR A 78 -2.18 -16.62 -32.05
CA TYR A 78 -3.51 -16.32 -32.58
C TYR A 78 -3.45 -16.04 -34.08
N ALA A 79 -2.49 -15.27 -34.56
CA ALA A 79 -2.28 -15.00 -35.98
C ALA A 79 -2.04 -16.28 -36.80
N ARG A 80 -1.53 -17.34 -36.19
CA ARG A 80 -1.35 -18.67 -36.79
C ARG A 80 -2.51 -19.61 -36.52
N ASN A 81 -3.62 -19.15 -35.95
CA ASN A 81 -4.77 -19.95 -35.52
C ASN A 81 -4.42 -21.09 -34.54
N ALA A 82 -3.33 -20.92 -33.74
CA ALA A 82 -2.88 -21.91 -32.78
C ALA A 82 -3.57 -21.82 -31.42
N ILE A 83 -4.18 -20.67 -31.12
CA ILE A 83 -4.97 -20.46 -29.89
C ILE A 83 -6.30 -19.79 -30.22
N PRO A 84 -7.35 -20.00 -29.39
CA PRO A 84 -8.63 -19.31 -29.55
C PRO A 84 -8.53 -17.85 -29.14
N LEU A 85 -9.44 -17.00 -29.66
CA LEU A 85 -9.51 -15.57 -29.39
C LEU A 85 -9.53 -15.25 -27.89
N ILE A 86 -10.24 -16.04 -27.09
CA ILE A 86 -10.38 -15.81 -25.65
C ILE A 86 -9.02 -15.83 -24.90
N GLU A 87 -8.06 -16.62 -25.36
CA GLU A 87 -6.70 -16.64 -24.77
C GLU A 87 -5.95 -15.33 -25.05
N LEU A 88 -6.11 -14.77 -26.24
CA LEU A 88 -5.55 -13.48 -26.59
C LEU A 88 -6.23 -12.36 -25.79
N GLU A 89 -7.56 -12.37 -25.69
CA GLU A 89 -8.32 -11.38 -24.91
C GLU A 89 -7.92 -11.39 -23.43
N ILE A 90 -7.75 -12.55 -22.82
CA ILE A 90 -7.25 -12.69 -21.44
C ILE A 90 -5.86 -12.06 -21.28
N ALA A 91 -4.94 -12.33 -22.21
CA ALA A 91 -3.60 -11.76 -22.16
C ALA A 91 -3.62 -10.23 -22.31
N GLN A 92 -4.47 -9.68 -23.20
CA GLN A 92 -4.66 -8.24 -23.37
C GLN A 92 -5.22 -7.57 -22.10
N LEU A 93 -6.25 -8.17 -21.48
CA LEU A 93 -6.86 -7.64 -20.27
C LEU A 93 -5.89 -7.69 -19.08
N LYS A 94 -5.07 -8.74 -19.00
CA LYS A 94 -4.05 -8.87 -17.96
C LYS A 94 -2.94 -7.84 -18.10
N ASP A 95 -2.44 -7.61 -19.32
CA ASP A 95 -1.47 -6.56 -19.62
C ASP A 95 -2.03 -5.17 -19.25
N ALA A 96 -3.26 -4.88 -19.69
CA ALA A 96 -3.94 -3.63 -19.39
C ALA A 96 -4.12 -3.40 -17.88
N TRP A 97 -4.48 -4.43 -17.13
CA TRP A 97 -4.55 -4.37 -15.66
C TRP A 97 -3.17 -4.08 -15.05
N ASN A 98 -2.13 -4.80 -15.42
CA ASN A 98 -0.79 -4.61 -14.86
C ASN A 98 -0.21 -3.22 -15.14
N ARG A 99 -0.49 -2.63 -16.31
CA ARG A 99 -0.15 -1.22 -16.59
C ARG A 99 -0.82 -0.25 -15.61
N LYS A 100 -2.10 -0.49 -15.27
CA LYS A 100 -2.81 0.32 -14.28
C LYS A 100 -2.28 0.08 -12.86
N GLN A 101 -1.93 -1.15 -12.53
CA GLN A 101 -1.29 -1.47 -11.24
C GLN A 101 0.06 -0.77 -11.07
N LEU A 102 0.85 -0.63 -12.13
CA LEU A 102 2.11 0.11 -12.07
C LEU A 102 1.88 1.58 -11.70
N ILE A 103 0.93 2.25 -12.35
CA ILE A 103 0.57 3.65 -12.02
C ILE A 103 0.18 3.79 -10.55
N VAL A 104 -0.66 2.87 -10.04
CA VAL A 104 -1.09 2.87 -8.63
C VAL A 104 0.08 2.63 -7.69
N ALA A 105 1.00 1.71 -8.02
CA ALA A 105 2.17 1.42 -7.20
C ALA A 105 3.13 2.61 -7.14
N GLU A 106 3.39 3.29 -8.26
CA GLU A 106 4.23 4.49 -8.32
C GLU A 106 3.62 5.64 -7.51
N LYS A 107 2.32 5.94 -7.68
CA LYS A 107 1.62 6.95 -6.86
C LYS A 107 1.58 6.58 -5.36
N SER A 108 1.52 5.29 -5.04
CA SER A 108 1.59 4.84 -3.65
C SER A 108 2.98 5.08 -3.04
N LEU A 109 4.05 4.89 -3.83
CA LEU A 109 5.41 5.21 -3.42
C LEU A 109 5.57 6.72 -3.17
N ASP A 110 5.03 7.56 -4.04
CA ASP A 110 5.08 9.02 -3.90
C ASP A 110 4.34 9.48 -2.63
N TYR A 111 3.14 8.96 -2.39
CA TYR A 111 2.37 9.24 -1.17
C TYR A 111 3.14 8.85 0.10
N ILE A 112 3.65 7.62 0.18
CA ILE A 112 4.37 7.13 1.36
C ILE A 112 5.69 7.88 1.55
N SER A 113 6.37 8.25 0.45
CA SER A 113 7.61 9.04 0.50
C SER A 113 7.36 10.45 1.06
N ALA A 114 6.25 11.08 0.68
CA ALA A 114 5.86 12.38 1.24
C ALA A 114 5.54 12.27 2.74
N GLN A 115 4.84 11.21 3.18
CA GLN A 115 4.59 10.97 4.61
C GLN A 115 5.89 10.77 5.40
N TYR A 116 6.85 9.99 4.86
CA TYR A 116 8.17 9.80 5.47
C TYR A 116 8.91 11.13 5.62
N GLU A 117 8.92 11.95 4.59
CA GLU A 117 9.57 13.26 4.63
C GLU A 117 8.92 14.19 5.67
N ALA A 118 7.58 14.23 5.74
CA ALA A 118 6.86 15.01 6.73
C ALA A 118 7.24 14.60 8.16
N MET A 119 7.20 13.30 8.47
CA MET A 119 7.59 12.79 9.79
C MET A 119 9.04 13.11 10.12
N SER A 120 9.95 12.99 9.15
CA SER A 120 11.37 13.30 9.33
C SER A 120 11.61 14.80 9.60
N LYS A 121 10.88 15.69 8.92
CA LYS A 121 10.95 17.14 9.18
C LYS A 121 10.41 17.49 10.55
N MET A 122 9.30 16.87 10.98
CA MET A 122 8.75 17.07 12.33
C MET A 122 9.70 16.60 13.41
N ALA A 123 10.30 15.42 13.26
CA ALA A 123 11.30 14.93 14.22
C ALA A 123 12.48 15.91 14.36
N ARG A 124 13.01 16.45 13.26
CA ARG A 124 14.09 17.46 13.28
C ARG A 124 13.65 18.76 13.93
N HIS A 125 12.43 19.22 13.66
CA HIS A 125 11.89 20.42 14.33
C HIS A 125 11.90 20.27 15.85
N PHE A 126 11.39 19.16 16.39
CA PHE A 126 11.39 18.91 17.83
C PHE A 126 12.78 18.54 18.40
N ALA A 127 13.74 18.21 17.54
CA ALA A 127 15.16 18.10 17.92
C ALA A 127 15.89 19.46 17.98
N GLY A 128 15.19 20.58 17.73
CA GLY A 128 15.73 21.93 17.76
C GLY A 128 16.28 22.44 16.43
N GLU A 129 16.08 21.73 15.31
CA GLU A 129 16.43 22.24 14.00
C GLU A 129 15.40 23.28 13.52
N SER A 130 15.87 24.30 12.80
CA SER A 130 14.97 25.27 12.18
C SER A 130 14.30 24.65 10.97
N VAL A 131 12.99 24.40 11.08
CA VAL A 131 12.11 23.96 9.97
C VAL A 131 11.05 25.03 9.81
N SER A 132 10.90 25.60 8.60
CA SER A 132 9.86 26.60 8.37
C SER A 132 8.47 25.94 8.29
N VAL A 133 7.44 26.69 8.68
CA VAL A 133 6.05 26.24 8.61
C VAL A 133 5.67 26.01 7.15
N GLU A 134 6.13 26.87 6.25
CA GLU A 134 5.88 26.79 4.82
C GLU A 134 6.45 25.50 4.22
N ASP A 135 7.71 25.16 4.57
CA ASP A 135 8.34 23.91 4.13
C ASP A 135 7.61 22.67 4.62
N LEU A 136 7.17 22.70 5.88
CA LEU A 136 6.42 21.61 6.47
C LEU A 136 5.04 21.47 5.82
N TYR A 137 4.33 22.60 5.64
CA TYR A 137 3.04 22.64 4.97
C TYR A 137 3.13 22.10 3.53
N ALA A 138 4.14 22.51 2.76
CA ALA A 138 4.34 22.06 1.38
C ALA A 138 4.51 20.52 1.30
N VAL A 139 5.20 19.91 2.26
CA VAL A 139 5.35 18.44 2.30
C VAL A 139 4.03 17.74 2.66
N TYR A 140 3.29 18.27 3.63
CA TYR A 140 1.98 17.72 3.99
C TYR A 140 0.97 17.84 2.84
N LEU A 141 0.92 19.01 2.17
CA LEU A 141 0.07 19.24 1.01
C LEU A 141 0.40 18.25 -0.12
N ARG A 142 1.69 18.10 -0.45
CA ARG A 142 2.13 17.12 -1.45
C ARG A 142 1.69 15.70 -1.09
N GLY A 143 1.81 15.31 0.18
CA GLY A 143 1.33 14.01 0.67
C GLY A 143 -0.18 13.85 0.53
N TRP A 144 -0.94 14.88 0.83
CA TRP A 144 -2.39 14.89 0.65
C TRP A 144 -2.78 14.75 -0.82
N GLU A 145 -2.19 15.56 -1.70
CA GLU A 145 -2.44 15.53 -3.14
C GLU A 145 -2.10 14.15 -3.72
N ALA A 146 -0.91 13.61 -3.43
CA ALA A 146 -0.53 12.27 -3.88
C ALA A 146 -1.48 11.18 -3.41
N GLY A 147 -1.98 11.27 -2.17
CA GLY A 147 -2.97 10.36 -1.62
C GLY A 147 -4.33 10.42 -2.33
N CYS A 148 -4.77 11.62 -2.68
CA CYS A 148 -6.02 11.85 -3.39
C CYS A 148 -5.93 11.48 -4.88
N ASP A 149 -4.82 11.81 -5.53
CA ASP A 149 -4.59 11.52 -6.96
C ASP A 149 -4.49 10.02 -7.25
N LYS A 150 -4.11 9.23 -6.27
CA LYS A 150 -4.07 7.78 -6.38
C LYS A 150 -5.46 7.15 -6.53
N GLY A 151 -6.47 7.72 -5.87
CA GLY A 151 -7.82 7.14 -5.78
C GLY A 151 -8.47 6.83 -7.14
N PRO A 152 -8.53 7.79 -8.09
CA PRO A 152 -9.07 7.52 -9.44
C PRO A 152 -8.34 6.39 -10.16
N ASP A 153 -7.00 6.32 -10.07
CA ASP A 153 -6.23 5.26 -10.73
C ASP A 153 -6.45 3.90 -10.06
N GLU A 154 -6.64 3.85 -8.75
CA GLU A 154 -7.04 2.63 -8.04
C GLU A 154 -8.38 2.09 -8.56
N VAL A 155 -9.38 2.96 -8.77
CA VAL A 155 -10.67 2.56 -9.35
C VAL A 155 -10.49 1.99 -10.75
N VAL A 156 -9.71 2.67 -11.60
CA VAL A 156 -9.43 2.20 -12.97
C VAL A 156 -8.70 0.85 -12.96
N ALA A 157 -7.72 0.67 -12.08
CA ALA A 157 -6.98 -0.57 -11.93
C ALA A 157 -7.87 -1.73 -11.46
N HIS A 158 -8.73 -1.50 -10.47
CA HIS A 158 -9.66 -2.52 -9.99
C HIS A 158 -10.75 -2.86 -11.02
N LYS A 159 -11.21 -1.89 -11.81
CA LYS A 159 -12.11 -2.14 -12.93
C LYS A 159 -11.46 -3.02 -13.99
N ALA A 160 -10.20 -2.75 -14.34
CA ALA A 160 -9.44 -3.58 -15.27
C ALA A 160 -9.24 -5.01 -14.74
N TRP A 161 -8.98 -5.15 -13.43
CA TRP A 161 -8.91 -6.47 -12.80
C TRP A 161 -10.25 -7.22 -12.87
N ALA A 162 -11.37 -6.57 -12.59
CA ALA A 162 -12.69 -7.20 -12.70
C ALA A 162 -12.97 -7.69 -14.13
N ALA A 163 -12.62 -6.91 -15.15
CA ALA A 163 -12.77 -7.32 -16.56
C ALA A 163 -11.90 -8.53 -16.91
N PHE A 164 -10.64 -8.55 -16.42
CA PHE A 164 -9.76 -9.71 -16.58
C PHE A 164 -10.33 -10.96 -15.87
N ALA A 165 -10.77 -10.84 -14.63
CA ALA A 165 -11.32 -11.95 -13.85
C ALA A 165 -12.61 -12.53 -14.49
N GLU A 166 -13.45 -11.66 -15.06
CA GLU A 166 -14.66 -12.07 -15.77
C GLU A 166 -14.33 -12.90 -17.01
N LYS A 167 -13.36 -12.46 -17.82
CA LYS A 167 -12.93 -13.20 -19.02
C LYS A 167 -12.24 -14.51 -18.65
N ALA A 168 -11.44 -14.53 -17.57
CA ALA A 168 -10.81 -15.75 -17.04
C ALA A 168 -11.86 -16.78 -16.57
N LEU A 169 -12.93 -16.32 -15.91
CA LEU A 169 -14.05 -17.18 -15.52
C LEU A 169 -14.78 -17.73 -16.75
N GLU A 170 -15.08 -16.91 -17.74
CA GLU A 170 -15.69 -17.37 -19.00
C GLU A 170 -14.87 -18.50 -19.63
N ARG A 171 -13.56 -18.34 -19.67
CA ARG A 171 -12.64 -19.36 -20.19
C ARG A 171 -12.66 -20.64 -19.34
N ALA A 172 -12.64 -20.53 -18.03
CA ALA A 172 -12.69 -21.67 -17.12
C ALA A 172 -13.99 -22.49 -17.32
N ARG A 173 -15.14 -21.82 -17.49
CA ARG A 173 -16.43 -22.47 -17.78
C ARG A 173 -16.41 -23.22 -19.10
N GLN A 174 -15.90 -22.60 -20.18
CA GLN A 174 -15.76 -23.27 -21.48
C GLN A 174 -14.87 -24.52 -21.42
N LEU A 175 -13.80 -24.49 -20.62
CA LEU A 175 -12.92 -25.64 -20.42
C LEU A 175 -13.58 -26.72 -19.57
N ASN A 176 -14.33 -26.34 -18.55
CA ASN A 176 -15.06 -27.27 -17.67
C ASN A 176 -16.16 -28.00 -18.45
N GLU A 177 -16.95 -27.32 -19.28
CA GLU A 177 -17.96 -27.91 -20.17
C GLU A 177 -17.36 -28.98 -21.10
N ARG A 178 -16.07 -28.86 -21.44
CA ARG A 178 -15.33 -29.83 -22.25
C ARG A 178 -14.63 -30.91 -21.40
N GLY A 179 -14.81 -30.87 -20.08
CA GLY A 179 -14.12 -31.76 -19.15
C GLY A 179 -12.60 -31.54 -19.02
N SER A 180 -12.08 -30.38 -19.48
CA SER A 180 -10.65 -30.09 -19.49
C SER A 180 -10.15 -29.52 -18.16
N VAL A 181 -11.03 -28.95 -17.34
CA VAL A 181 -10.71 -28.47 -15.98
C VAL A 181 -11.81 -28.90 -14.99
N PRO A 182 -11.48 -29.10 -13.71
CA PRO A 182 -12.45 -29.49 -12.68
C PRO A 182 -13.35 -28.32 -12.26
N ASP A 183 -14.50 -28.60 -11.65
CA ASP A 183 -15.42 -27.62 -11.08
C ASP A 183 -14.73 -26.69 -10.06
N SER A 184 -13.74 -27.19 -9.33
CA SER A 184 -12.97 -26.40 -8.37
C SER A 184 -12.23 -25.24 -9.02
N GLU A 185 -11.78 -25.36 -10.27
CA GLU A 185 -11.16 -24.24 -11.01
C GLU A 185 -12.20 -23.17 -11.34
N VAL A 186 -13.42 -23.57 -11.76
CA VAL A 186 -14.52 -22.63 -12.01
C VAL A 186 -14.87 -21.86 -10.74
N LEU A 187 -15.02 -22.57 -9.60
CA LEU A 187 -15.30 -21.97 -8.30
C LEU A 187 -14.20 -20.99 -7.86
N ALA A 188 -12.93 -21.32 -8.11
CA ALA A 188 -11.81 -20.42 -7.82
C ALA A 188 -11.91 -19.12 -8.64
N ARG A 189 -12.24 -19.20 -9.95
CA ARG A 189 -12.43 -18.01 -10.79
C ARG A 189 -13.67 -17.18 -10.41
N GLU A 190 -14.74 -17.83 -9.93
CA GLU A 190 -15.92 -17.12 -9.39
C GLU A 190 -15.55 -16.34 -8.12
N ALA A 191 -14.76 -16.92 -7.24
CA ALA A 191 -14.23 -16.22 -6.08
C ALA A 191 -13.33 -15.03 -6.47
N ASP A 192 -12.41 -15.22 -7.43
CA ASP A 192 -11.55 -14.15 -7.95
C ASP A 192 -12.37 -12.97 -8.49
N LEU A 193 -13.40 -13.26 -9.29
CA LEU A 193 -14.30 -12.23 -9.84
C LEU A 193 -15.07 -11.50 -8.75
N THR A 194 -15.57 -12.24 -7.75
CA THR A 194 -16.29 -11.66 -6.61
C THR A 194 -15.39 -10.70 -5.84
N ILE A 195 -14.16 -11.09 -5.55
CA ILE A 195 -13.16 -10.25 -4.88
C ILE A 195 -12.83 -9.01 -5.73
N ALA A 196 -12.62 -9.19 -7.04
CA ALA A 196 -12.30 -8.09 -7.95
C ALA A 196 -13.42 -7.04 -8.01
N ARG A 197 -14.68 -7.48 -8.10
CA ARG A 197 -15.86 -6.60 -8.12
C ARG A 197 -16.05 -5.88 -6.78
N SER A 198 -15.90 -6.58 -5.66
CA SER A 198 -15.99 -5.98 -4.33
C SER A 198 -14.91 -4.89 -4.12
N ASN A 199 -13.67 -5.16 -4.53
CA ASN A 199 -12.59 -4.18 -4.46
C ASN A 199 -12.88 -2.95 -5.33
N TYR A 200 -13.36 -3.15 -6.57
CA TYR A 200 -13.78 -2.05 -7.44
C TYR A 200 -14.85 -1.17 -6.77
N GLN A 201 -15.94 -1.77 -6.27
CA GLN A 201 -17.03 -1.05 -5.61
C GLN A 201 -16.56 -0.29 -4.36
N ASN A 202 -15.70 -0.90 -3.53
CA ASN A 202 -15.15 -0.26 -2.35
C ASN A 202 -14.28 0.95 -2.68
N ARG A 203 -13.47 0.86 -3.76
CA ARG A 203 -12.62 1.97 -4.20
C ARG A 203 -13.44 3.08 -4.83
N GLU A 204 -14.44 2.76 -5.64
CA GLU A 204 -15.37 3.73 -6.22
C GLU A 204 -16.12 4.52 -5.13
N ALA A 205 -16.65 3.83 -4.12
CA ALA A 205 -17.31 4.47 -2.98
C ALA A 205 -16.36 5.34 -2.13
N GLY A 206 -15.06 5.05 -2.16
CA GLY A 206 -14.03 5.82 -1.45
C GLY A 206 -13.59 7.12 -2.13
N LEU A 207 -13.82 7.28 -3.44
CA LEU A 207 -13.37 8.44 -4.22
C LEU A 207 -13.87 9.77 -3.68
N ASP A 208 -15.11 9.80 -3.20
CA ASP A 208 -15.75 11.02 -2.70
C ASP A 208 -15.11 11.57 -1.42
N ARG A 209 -14.37 10.76 -0.67
CA ARG A 209 -13.78 11.19 0.61
C ARG A 209 -12.71 12.25 0.41
N CYS A 210 -11.81 12.08 -0.54
CA CYS A 210 -10.79 13.08 -0.86
C CYS A 210 -11.39 14.39 -1.37
N ARG A 211 -12.50 14.31 -2.13
CA ARG A 211 -13.15 15.50 -2.68
C ARG A 211 -13.94 16.30 -1.65
N LYS A 212 -14.39 15.65 -0.57
CA LYS A 212 -15.23 16.26 0.48
C LYS A 212 -14.45 16.86 1.64
N VAL A 213 -13.20 16.42 1.83
CA VAL A 213 -12.32 16.92 2.89
C VAL A 213 -11.36 17.93 2.26
N LEU A 214 -11.55 19.20 2.58
CA LEU A 214 -10.61 20.25 2.17
C LEU A 214 -9.36 20.17 3.04
N PHE A 215 -8.19 20.17 2.41
CA PHE A 215 -6.95 20.38 3.12
C PHE A 215 -6.89 21.86 3.55
N PRO A 216 -6.53 22.18 4.81
CA PRO A 216 -6.46 23.55 5.28
C PRO A 216 -5.45 24.36 4.45
N THR A 217 -5.72 25.62 4.20
CA THR A 217 -4.77 26.52 3.53
C THR A 217 -3.60 26.86 4.44
N LEU A 218 -2.49 27.35 3.89
CA LEU A 218 -1.38 27.84 4.69
C LEU A 218 -1.82 28.97 5.64
N ASP A 219 -2.70 29.87 5.18
CA ASP A 219 -3.23 30.96 5.99
C ASP A 219 -4.05 30.44 7.17
N ASP A 220 -4.85 29.39 6.98
CA ASP A 220 -5.58 28.72 8.08
C ASP A 220 -4.62 28.17 9.13
N VAL A 221 -3.52 27.55 8.68
CA VAL A 221 -2.49 26.99 9.58
C VAL A 221 -1.74 28.10 10.33
N MET A 222 -1.42 29.21 9.65
CA MET A 222 -0.72 30.34 10.25
C MET A 222 -1.59 31.15 11.23
N ALA A 223 -2.93 31.08 11.09
CA ALA A 223 -3.88 31.73 11.99
C ALA A 223 -4.09 31.00 13.33
N LEU A 224 -3.58 29.77 13.48
CA LEU A 224 -3.68 29.01 14.73
C LEU A 224 -2.89 29.69 15.86
N PRO A 225 -3.43 29.77 17.09
CA PRO A 225 -2.71 30.34 18.24
C PRO A 225 -1.45 29.52 18.51
N ARG A 226 -0.36 30.25 18.78
CA ARG A 226 0.96 29.67 19.13
C ARG A 226 0.99 29.25 20.59
#